data_5ba4f77149039ed0e0c2c221f8a5dc3a
#
_entry.id   5ba4f77149039ed0e0c2c221f8a5dc3a
#
_cell.length_a   1.000
_cell.length_b   1.000
_cell.length_c   1.000
_cell.angle_alpha   90.00
_cell.angle_beta   90.00
_cell.angle_gamma   90.00
#
_symmetry.space_group_name_H-M   'P 1'
#
loop_
_entity.id
_entity.type
_entity.pdbx_description
1 polymer ?
#
loop_
_entity_poly.entity_id
_entity_poly.type
_entity_poly.pdbx_seq_one_letter_code
_entity_poly.pdbx_strand_id
1 'polypeptide(L)'
;MKNRLIVAAIGIPALLAVIFFTPIWGWGIVVAIMAAFCAWELLHTAMPKFVPRFAVYAGVCGAAIVLGAAFGKSELVFKIAAYVLFVTMFVEMMISFHKSERIPFQDLALVFTAGIIIPWMLSSLVRLGLNDPKAPYLLLPFVITWLSDSGAFFVGRSLGKTKLAPALSPHKTVEGCVGGFVCAIAAAMLYGLVLHLCGYRVQIGLLAIYGFLGSLAGQTGDLAFSAIKREHGVKDYSNLLPGHGGMLDRFDSTIFTAPMLELLVLLAPAIAVVAQ
;
A
#
# COMPACT_ATOMS: atom_id res chain seq x y z
N MET A 1 -10.97 19.24 -12.24
CA MET A 1 -9.52 19.42 -12.13
C MET A 1 -9.12 20.15 -10.84
N LYS A 2 -9.80 21.24 -10.43
CA LYS A 2 -9.45 22.02 -9.21
C LYS A 2 -9.36 21.17 -7.93
N ASN A 3 -10.34 20.34 -7.63
CA ASN A 3 -10.34 19.51 -6.41
C ASN A 3 -9.17 18.51 -6.37
N ARG A 4 -8.75 17.97 -7.51
CA ARG A 4 -7.60 17.05 -7.58
C ARG A 4 -6.28 17.75 -7.24
N LEU A 5 -6.08 18.97 -7.77
CA LEU A 5 -4.91 19.78 -7.45
C LEU A 5 -4.87 20.16 -5.97
N ILE A 6 -6.01 20.53 -5.37
CA ILE A 6 -6.10 20.90 -3.97
C ILE A 6 -5.76 19.73 -3.05
N VAL A 7 -6.33 18.53 -3.30
CA VAL A 7 -6.06 17.34 -2.48
C VAL A 7 -4.58 16.93 -2.59
N ALA A 8 -3.98 16.98 -3.77
CA ALA A 8 -2.56 16.69 -3.94
C ALA A 8 -1.66 17.76 -3.28
N ALA A 9 -2.01 19.05 -3.44
CA ALA A 9 -1.25 20.19 -2.89
C ALA A 9 -1.28 20.23 -1.35
N ILE A 10 -2.32 19.67 -0.73
CA ILE A 10 -2.42 19.59 0.74
C ILE A 10 -1.91 18.23 1.22
N GLY A 11 -2.30 17.14 0.55
CA GLY A 11 -2.00 15.77 0.99
C GLY A 11 -0.52 15.43 0.96
N ILE A 12 0.20 15.82 -0.10
CA ILE A 12 1.64 15.54 -0.20
C ILE A 12 2.45 16.27 0.87
N PRO A 13 2.31 17.62 1.07
CA PRO A 13 3.00 18.29 2.16
C PRO A 13 2.61 17.78 3.55
N ALA A 14 1.33 17.45 3.77
CA ALA A 14 0.87 16.88 5.02
C ALA A 14 1.52 15.51 5.28
N LEU A 15 1.58 14.64 4.28
CA LEU A 15 2.27 13.35 4.38
C LEU A 15 3.76 13.53 4.71
N LEU A 16 4.45 14.40 4.00
CA LEU A 16 5.86 14.70 4.26
C LEU A 16 6.06 15.30 5.65
N ALA A 17 5.18 16.20 6.08
CA ALA A 17 5.24 16.78 7.43
C ALA A 17 5.10 15.68 8.50
N VAL A 18 4.16 14.75 8.33
CA VAL A 18 4.02 13.63 9.26
C VAL A 18 5.28 12.75 9.25
N ILE A 19 5.82 12.41 8.08
CA ILE A 19 7.01 11.57 7.97
C ILE A 19 8.24 12.21 8.65
N PHE A 20 8.45 13.51 8.47
CA PHE A 20 9.66 14.18 8.97
C PHE A 20 9.55 14.73 10.39
N PHE A 21 8.36 15.14 10.82
CA PHE A 21 8.18 15.86 12.08
C PHE A 21 7.48 15.06 13.17
N THR A 22 6.95 13.85 12.87
CA THR A 22 6.36 13.02 13.92
C THR A 22 7.29 11.83 14.26
N PRO A 23 7.26 11.36 15.50
CA PRO A 23 7.94 10.12 15.85
C PRO A 23 7.25 8.94 15.14
N ILE A 24 7.95 7.80 15.05
CA ILE A 24 7.49 6.62 14.30
C ILE A 24 6.10 6.13 14.76
N TRP A 25 5.76 6.27 16.05
CA TRP A 25 4.41 5.92 16.53
C TRP A 25 3.33 6.85 15.97
N GLY A 26 3.64 8.13 15.75
CA GLY A 26 2.71 9.08 15.10
C GLY A 26 2.45 8.70 13.64
N TRP A 27 3.50 8.33 12.90
CA TRP A 27 3.37 7.73 11.57
C TRP A 27 2.55 6.44 11.61
N GLY A 28 2.82 5.57 12.61
CA GLY A 28 2.04 4.35 12.84
C GLY A 28 0.54 4.60 13.02
N ILE A 29 0.14 5.66 13.72
CA ILE A 29 -1.29 6.03 13.86
C ILE A 29 -1.88 6.39 12.51
N VAL A 30 -1.19 7.18 11.69
CA VAL A 30 -1.69 7.55 10.35
C VAL A 30 -1.88 6.31 9.47
N VAL A 31 -0.88 5.42 9.43
CA VAL A 31 -0.99 4.18 8.64
C VAL A 31 -2.05 3.24 9.22
N ALA A 32 -2.27 3.20 10.54
CA ALA A 32 -3.34 2.41 11.15
C ALA A 32 -4.73 2.91 10.74
N ILE A 33 -4.93 4.22 10.71
CA ILE A 33 -6.16 4.84 10.20
C ILE A 33 -6.35 4.49 8.72
N MET A 34 -5.30 4.60 7.91
CA MET A 34 -5.35 4.21 6.49
C MET A 34 -5.73 2.74 6.32
N ALA A 35 -5.14 1.83 7.10
CA ALA A 35 -5.44 0.41 7.06
C ALA A 35 -6.91 0.12 7.42
N ALA A 36 -7.46 0.81 8.42
CA ALA A 36 -8.87 0.67 8.80
C ALA A 36 -9.82 1.13 7.68
N PHE A 37 -9.52 2.25 7.02
CA PHE A 37 -10.29 2.71 5.86
C PHE A 37 -10.17 1.75 4.68
N CYS A 38 -8.98 1.26 4.36
CA CYS A 38 -8.78 0.27 3.30
C CYS A 38 -9.57 -1.01 3.56
N ALA A 39 -9.59 -1.48 4.82
CA ALA A 39 -10.39 -2.65 5.20
C ALA A 39 -11.89 -2.41 5.02
N TRP A 40 -12.38 -1.26 5.47
CA TRP A 40 -13.79 -0.88 5.30
C TRP A 40 -14.17 -0.78 3.82
N GLU A 41 -13.36 -0.10 3.01
CA GLU A 41 -13.61 0.09 1.57
C GLU A 41 -13.63 -1.24 0.82
N LEU A 42 -12.67 -2.13 1.09
CA LEU A 42 -12.63 -3.44 0.47
C LEU A 42 -13.88 -4.26 0.81
N LEU A 43 -14.25 -4.33 2.11
CA LEU A 43 -15.40 -5.11 2.55
C LEU A 43 -16.72 -4.52 2.05
N HIS A 44 -16.84 -3.19 2.05
CA HIS A 44 -18.03 -2.51 1.55
C HIS A 44 -18.24 -2.74 0.05
N THR A 45 -17.15 -2.85 -0.72
CA THR A 45 -17.20 -3.07 -2.16
C THR A 45 -17.39 -4.54 -2.51
N ALA A 46 -16.65 -5.44 -1.86
CA ALA A 46 -16.53 -6.83 -2.30
C ALA A 46 -17.48 -7.81 -1.60
N MET A 47 -18.10 -7.42 -0.48
CA MET A 47 -19.09 -8.28 0.18
C MET A 47 -20.46 -8.12 -0.49
N PRO A 48 -21.12 -9.22 -0.93
CA PRO A 48 -22.47 -9.17 -1.52
C PRO A 48 -23.50 -8.56 -0.57
N LYS A 49 -23.35 -8.83 0.74
CA LYS A 49 -24.10 -8.21 1.81
C LYS A 49 -23.11 -7.66 2.84
N PHE A 50 -22.93 -6.35 2.84
CA PHE A 50 -22.03 -5.69 3.77
C PHE A 50 -22.50 -5.88 5.24
N VAL A 51 -21.59 -6.39 6.08
CA VAL A 51 -21.83 -6.62 7.51
C VAL A 51 -20.92 -5.69 8.31
N PRO A 52 -21.45 -4.60 8.91
CA PRO A 52 -20.63 -3.57 9.58
C PRO A 52 -19.69 -4.10 10.65
N ARG A 53 -20.10 -5.12 11.43
CA ARG A 53 -19.23 -5.70 12.48
C ARG A 53 -17.97 -6.34 11.91
N PHE A 54 -18.01 -6.90 10.69
CA PHE A 54 -16.82 -7.48 10.05
C PHE A 54 -15.79 -6.40 9.65
N ALA A 55 -16.28 -5.24 9.24
CA ALA A 55 -15.40 -4.08 9.00
C ALA A 55 -14.77 -3.58 10.31
N VAL A 56 -15.51 -3.63 11.43
CA VAL A 56 -14.95 -3.32 12.76
C VAL A 56 -13.89 -4.33 13.16
N TYR A 57 -14.15 -5.64 13.02
CA TYR A 57 -13.16 -6.68 13.33
C TYR A 57 -11.89 -6.52 12.50
N ALA A 58 -12.05 -6.37 11.18
CA ALA A 58 -10.93 -6.16 10.28
C ALA A 58 -10.16 -4.86 10.59
N GLY A 59 -10.87 -3.77 10.83
CA GLY A 59 -10.27 -2.46 11.15
C GLY A 59 -9.49 -2.47 12.46
N VAL A 60 -10.05 -3.09 13.52
CA VAL A 60 -9.36 -3.19 14.82
C VAL A 60 -8.12 -4.08 14.73
N CYS A 61 -8.22 -5.26 14.11
CA CYS A 61 -7.07 -6.13 13.91
C CYS A 61 -6.01 -5.46 13.03
N GLY A 62 -6.43 -4.81 11.95
CA GLY A 62 -5.53 -4.11 11.05
C GLY A 62 -4.80 -2.94 11.73
N ALA A 63 -5.52 -2.11 12.48
CA ALA A 63 -4.92 -1.04 13.26
C ALA A 63 -3.94 -1.58 14.31
N ALA A 64 -4.30 -2.67 15.01
CA ALA A 64 -3.42 -3.31 15.98
C ALA A 64 -2.11 -3.81 15.33
N ILE A 65 -2.17 -4.45 14.15
CA ILE A 65 -0.98 -4.91 13.41
C ILE A 65 -0.04 -3.74 13.10
N VAL A 66 -0.58 -2.64 12.56
CA VAL A 66 0.22 -1.46 12.21
C VAL A 66 0.84 -0.80 13.45
N LEU A 67 0.06 -0.62 14.51
CA LEU A 67 0.56 -0.06 15.76
C LEU A 67 1.58 -1.01 16.42
N GLY A 68 1.35 -2.32 16.37
CA GLY A 68 2.32 -3.31 16.82
C GLY A 68 3.67 -3.17 16.12
N ALA A 69 3.68 -2.85 14.82
CA ALA A 69 4.91 -2.54 14.10
C ALA A 69 5.58 -1.27 14.65
N ALA A 70 4.83 -0.19 14.89
CA ALA A 70 5.36 1.07 15.41
C ALA A 70 6.03 0.93 16.81
N PHE A 71 5.59 -0.04 17.60
CA PHE A 71 6.15 -0.34 18.92
C PHE A 71 7.18 -1.50 18.91
N GLY A 72 7.66 -1.94 17.75
CA GLY A 72 8.66 -2.99 17.61
C GLY A 72 8.14 -4.41 17.97
N LYS A 73 6.83 -4.61 17.99
CA LYS A 73 6.17 -5.89 18.31
C LYS A 73 5.37 -6.46 17.13
N SER A 74 5.83 -6.18 15.90
CA SER A 74 5.08 -6.50 14.68
C SER A 74 4.71 -7.97 14.57
N GLU A 75 5.66 -8.87 14.80
CA GLU A 75 5.43 -10.31 14.66
C GLU A 75 4.47 -10.87 15.71
N LEU A 76 4.60 -10.48 16.97
CA LEU A 76 3.73 -10.92 18.06
C LEU A 76 2.30 -10.46 17.83
N VAL A 77 2.12 -9.16 17.53
CA VAL A 77 0.78 -8.59 17.33
C VAL A 77 0.13 -9.14 16.07
N PHE A 78 0.91 -9.36 15.00
CA PHE A 78 0.41 -10.03 13.80
C PHE A 78 -0.12 -11.43 14.12
N LYS A 79 0.63 -12.27 14.84
CA LYS A 79 0.21 -13.63 15.21
C LYS A 79 -1.06 -13.61 16.07
N ILE A 80 -1.13 -12.72 17.05
CA ILE A 80 -2.32 -12.58 17.91
C ILE A 80 -3.54 -12.13 17.09
N ALA A 81 -3.40 -11.06 16.29
CA ALA A 81 -4.49 -10.51 15.49
C ALA A 81 -5.00 -11.55 14.46
N ALA A 82 -4.07 -12.24 13.78
CA ALA A 82 -4.41 -13.27 12.81
C ALA A 82 -5.17 -14.43 13.48
N TYR A 83 -4.69 -14.92 14.62
CA TYR A 83 -5.35 -15.99 15.37
C TYR A 83 -6.73 -15.57 15.88
N VAL A 84 -6.84 -14.40 16.51
CA VAL A 84 -8.10 -13.89 17.06
C VAL A 84 -9.12 -13.68 15.95
N LEU A 85 -8.74 -13.03 14.84
CA LEU A 85 -9.66 -12.81 13.72
C LEU A 85 -10.08 -14.13 13.09
N PHE A 86 -9.14 -15.07 12.89
CA PHE A 86 -9.43 -16.39 12.34
C PHE A 86 -10.47 -17.11 13.19
N VAL A 87 -10.22 -17.26 14.50
CA VAL A 87 -11.14 -17.94 15.42
C VAL A 87 -12.50 -17.23 15.45
N THR A 88 -12.51 -15.90 15.56
CA THR A 88 -13.75 -15.12 15.62
C THR A 88 -14.60 -15.35 14.37
N MET A 89 -13.98 -15.32 13.17
CA MET A 89 -14.70 -15.50 11.92
C MET A 89 -15.24 -16.92 11.76
N PHE A 90 -14.50 -17.95 12.17
CA PHE A 90 -14.99 -19.33 12.16
C PHE A 90 -16.13 -19.54 13.15
N VAL A 91 -16.08 -18.95 14.34
CA VAL A 91 -17.18 -18.97 15.30
C VAL A 91 -18.42 -18.26 14.74
N GLU A 92 -18.26 -17.09 14.13
CA GLU A 92 -19.36 -16.40 13.45
C GLU A 92 -19.99 -17.26 12.34
N MET A 93 -19.16 -17.92 11.53
CA MET A 93 -19.63 -18.85 10.50
C MET A 93 -20.44 -19.99 11.12
N MET A 94 -19.90 -20.67 12.15
CA MET A 94 -20.59 -21.78 12.83
C MET A 94 -21.93 -21.33 13.42
N ILE A 95 -21.98 -20.19 14.10
CA ILE A 95 -23.22 -19.64 14.65
C ILE A 95 -24.22 -19.30 13.53
N SER A 96 -23.75 -18.88 12.36
CA SER A 96 -24.60 -18.54 11.24
C SER A 96 -25.40 -19.73 10.69
N PHE A 97 -24.94 -20.97 10.89
CA PHE A 97 -25.67 -22.18 10.47
C PHE A 97 -27.01 -22.36 11.20
N HIS A 98 -27.16 -21.73 12.36
CA HIS A 98 -28.43 -21.72 13.13
C HIS A 98 -29.34 -20.54 12.75
N LYS A 99 -28.89 -19.68 11.82
CA LYS A 99 -29.63 -18.50 11.34
C LYS A 99 -30.13 -18.71 9.91
N SER A 100 -31.13 -17.93 9.52
CA SER A 100 -31.63 -17.94 8.14
C SER A 100 -30.62 -17.48 7.10
N GLU A 101 -29.64 -16.67 7.50
CA GLU A 101 -28.58 -16.15 6.63
C GLU A 101 -27.23 -16.75 7.05
N ARG A 102 -26.67 -17.56 6.19
CA ARG A 102 -25.35 -18.18 6.39
C ARG A 102 -24.25 -17.26 5.91
N ILE A 103 -23.14 -17.27 6.64
CA ILE A 103 -21.91 -16.58 6.24
C ILE A 103 -21.11 -17.54 5.34
N PRO A 104 -20.90 -17.22 4.05
CA PRO A 104 -20.13 -18.08 3.17
C PRO A 104 -18.63 -17.98 3.50
N PHE A 105 -17.89 -19.04 3.19
CA PHE A 105 -16.44 -19.08 3.44
C PHE A 105 -15.67 -17.97 2.70
N GLN A 106 -16.13 -17.55 1.55
CA GLN A 106 -15.53 -16.44 0.80
C GLN A 106 -15.54 -15.11 1.59
N ASP A 107 -16.57 -14.87 2.41
CA ASP A 107 -16.63 -13.67 3.26
C ASP A 107 -15.58 -13.73 4.37
N LEU A 108 -15.27 -14.91 4.91
CA LEU A 108 -14.19 -15.10 5.88
C LEU A 108 -12.84 -14.77 5.23
N ALA A 109 -12.57 -15.29 4.03
CA ALA A 109 -11.33 -15.02 3.30
C ALA A 109 -11.19 -13.54 2.99
N LEU A 110 -12.28 -12.87 2.63
CA LEU A 110 -12.30 -11.44 2.35
C LEU A 110 -12.01 -10.61 3.62
N VAL A 111 -12.65 -10.94 4.74
CA VAL A 111 -12.41 -10.27 6.04
C VAL A 111 -10.96 -10.49 6.50
N PHE A 112 -10.43 -11.70 6.31
CA PHE A 112 -9.04 -11.99 6.65
C PHE A 112 -8.06 -11.21 5.75
N THR A 113 -8.34 -11.11 4.47
CA THR A 113 -7.55 -10.29 3.54
C THR A 113 -7.55 -8.82 3.94
N ALA A 114 -8.74 -8.27 4.25
CA ALA A 114 -8.92 -6.88 4.65
C ALA A 114 -8.30 -6.55 6.01
N GLY A 115 -8.43 -7.45 6.99
CA GLY A 115 -8.02 -7.22 8.38
C GLY A 115 -6.62 -7.68 8.75
N ILE A 116 -6.01 -8.56 7.95
CA ILE A 116 -4.69 -9.13 8.23
C ILE A 116 -3.70 -8.85 7.09
N ILE A 117 -4.01 -9.31 5.87
CA ILE A 117 -3.03 -9.27 4.77
C ILE A 117 -2.71 -7.82 4.38
N ILE A 118 -3.72 -7.02 4.05
CA ILE A 118 -3.53 -5.62 3.64
C ILE A 118 -2.87 -4.79 4.76
N PRO A 119 -3.33 -4.84 6.03
CA PRO A 119 -2.66 -4.13 7.11
C PRO A 119 -1.22 -4.59 7.38
N TRP A 120 -0.94 -5.89 7.24
CA TRP A 120 0.44 -6.39 7.33
C TRP A 120 1.33 -5.82 6.23
N MET A 121 0.85 -5.77 4.98
CA MET A 121 1.55 -5.15 3.86
C MET A 121 1.74 -3.65 4.09
N LEU A 122 0.72 -2.91 4.53
CA LEU A 122 0.82 -1.49 4.86
C LEU A 122 1.76 -1.22 6.04
N SER A 123 1.84 -2.13 7.02
CA SER A 123 2.74 -1.97 8.16
C SER A 123 4.23 -1.99 7.77
N SER A 124 4.57 -2.44 6.55
CA SER A 124 5.91 -2.29 5.96
C SER A 124 6.35 -0.84 5.88
N LEU A 125 5.42 0.10 5.64
CA LEU A 125 5.70 1.54 5.69
C LEU A 125 6.21 1.99 7.05
N VAL A 126 5.72 1.38 8.13
CA VAL A 126 6.18 1.67 9.49
C VAL A 126 7.51 0.97 9.77
N ARG A 127 7.64 -0.30 9.38
CA ARG A 127 8.87 -1.08 9.60
C ARG A 127 10.07 -0.53 8.85
N LEU A 128 9.87 -0.02 7.63
CA LEU A 128 10.92 0.69 6.89
C LEU A 128 11.42 1.94 7.62
N GLY A 129 10.56 2.63 8.38
CA GLY A 129 10.93 3.77 9.19
C GLY A 129 11.65 3.41 10.50
N LEU A 130 11.50 2.18 11.02
CA LEU A 130 12.20 1.71 12.21
C LEU A 130 13.68 1.43 11.96
N ASN A 131 14.04 1.03 10.76
CA ASN A 131 15.39 0.63 10.39
C ASN A 131 16.35 1.81 10.21
N ASP A 132 15.81 3.04 10.16
CA ASP A 132 16.63 4.25 10.06
C ASP A 132 15.95 5.48 10.72
N PRO A 133 16.57 6.09 11.73
CA PRO A 133 16.01 7.25 12.44
C PRO A 133 15.85 8.51 11.59
N LYS A 134 16.41 8.55 10.34
CA LYS A 134 16.32 9.68 9.41
C LYS A 134 15.41 9.40 8.20
N ALA A 135 14.67 8.29 8.22
CA ALA A 135 13.65 7.92 7.25
C ALA A 135 14.07 7.72 5.76
N PRO A 136 15.34 7.40 5.41
CA PRO A 136 15.70 7.28 4.01
C PRO A 136 14.96 6.14 3.30
N TYR A 137 14.63 5.04 3.99
CA TYR A 137 13.83 3.97 3.40
C TYR A 137 12.32 4.25 3.41
N LEU A 138 11.83 5.07 4.33
CA LEU A 138 10.40 5.36 4.48
C LEU A 138 9.82 6.11 3.29
N LEU A 139 10.58 7.00 2.68
CA LEU A 139 10.14 7.76 1.50
C LEU A 139 10.22 6.95 0.20
N LEU A 140 11.06 5.94 0.16
CA LEU A 140 11.39 5.22 -1.07
C LEU A 140 10.16 4.57 -1.75
N PRO A 141 9.19 3.93 -1.02
CA PRO A 141 7.96 3.41 -1.62
C PRO A 141 7.17 4.50 -2.37
N PHE A 142 7.06 5.69 -1.80
CA PHE A 142 6.33 6.80 -2.41
C PHE A 142 7.06 7.37 -3.63
N VAL A 143 8.38 7.54 -3.54
CA VAL A 143 9.20 7.97 -4.67
C VAL A 143 9.03 7.01 -5.85
N ILE A 144 9.16 5.71 -5.60
CA ILE A 144 9.07 4.69 -6.64
C ILE A 144 7.66 4.63 -7.24
N THR A 145 6.60 4.57 -6.42
CA THR A 145 5.22 4.45 -6.92
C THR A 145 4.82 5.69 -7.71
N TRP A 146 5.01 6.89 -7.16
CA TRP A 146 4.56 8.13 -7.81
C TRP A 146 5.30 8.41 -9.12
N LEU A 147 6.61 8.14 -9.16
CA LEU A 147 7.38 8.35 -10.39
C LEU A 147 7.12 7.23 -11.41
N SER A 148 6.85 5.99 -10.95
CA SER A 148 6.39 4.90 -11.81
C SER A 148 5.06 5.25 -12.48
N ASP A 149 4.07 5.68 -11.69
CA ASP A 149 2.74 6.03 -12.21
C ASP A 149 2.79 7.23 -13.16
N SER A 150 3.59 8.24 -12.82
CA SER A 150 3.81 9.40 -13.69
C SER A 150 4.47 9.00 -15.00
N GLY A 151 5.54 8.20 -14.94
CA GLY A 151 6.23 7.68 -16.12
C GLY A 151 5.31 6.83 -16.99
N ALA A 152 4.55 5.93 -16.36
CA ALA A 152 3.58 5.09 -17.06
C ALA A 152 2.49 5.93 -17.75
N PHE A 153 2.00 6.98 -17.10
CA PHE A 153 1.01 7.89 -17.69
C PHE A 153 1.55 8.68 -18.88
N PHE A 154 2.72 9.33 -18.73
CA PHE A 154 3.27 10.18 -19.80
C PHE A 154 3.72 9.35 -21.00
N VAL A 155 4.45 8.25 -20.78
CA VAL A 155 4.90 7.38 -21.87
C VAL A 155 3.71 6.66 -22.52
N GLY A 156 2.78 6.15 -21.72
CA GLY A 156 1.58 5.48 -22.22
C GLY A 156 0.68 6.40 -23.06
N ARG A 157 0.61 7.70 -22.70
CA ARG A 157 -0.14 8.69 -23.45
C ARG A 157 0.52 9.10 -24.75
N SER A 158 1.85 9.23 -24.77
CA SER A 158 2.62 9.72 -25.93
C SER A 158 3.03 8.62 -26.92
N LEU A 159 3.38 7.45 -26.39
CA LEU A 159 3.95 6.35 -27.19
C LEU A 159 3.10 5.06 -27.15
N GLY A 160 2.07 5.01 -26.29
CA GLY A 160 1.27 3.80 -26.08
C GLY A 160 0.48 3.36 -27.30
N LYS A 161 0.74 2.14 -27.74
CA LYS A 161 0.06 1.48 -28.86
C LYS A 161 -0.62 0.19 -28.43
N THR A 162 0.05 -0.60 -27.60
CA THR A 162 -0.37 -1.92 -27.19
C THR A 162 -1.07 -1.86 -25.82
N LYS A 163 -2.32 -2.33 -25.75
CA LYS A 163 -3.05 -2.36 -24.47
C LYS A 163 -2.46 -3.43 -23.55
N LEU A 164 -2.23 -3.08 -22.27
CA LEU A 164 -1.68 -3.99 -21.27
C LEU A 164 -2.76 -4.93 -20.70
N ALA A 165 -3.87 -4.36 -20.25
CA ALA A 165 -4.96 -5.11 -19.62
C ALA A 165 -6.33 -4.48 -19.95
N PRO A 166 -6.85 -4.67 -21.18
CA PRO A 166 -8.04 -3.96 -21.67
C PRO A 166 -9.29 -4.14 -20.78
N ALA A 167 -9.47 -5.36 -20.23
CA ALA A 167 -10.60 -5.67 -19.36
C ALA A 167 -10.54 -5.02 -17.97
N LEU A 168 -9.35 -4.79 -17.45
CA LEU A 168 -9.13 -4.24 -16.10
C LEU A 168 -8.96 -2.72 -16.12
N SER A 169 -8.06 -2.27 -16.99
CA SER A 169 -7.72 -0.85 -17.14
C SER A 169 -7.49 -0.53 -18.62
N PRO A 170 -8.52 -0.04 -19.35
CA PRO A 170 -8.46 0.16 -20.79
C PRO A 170 -7.47 1.25 -21.24
N HIS A 171 -6.99 2.07 -20.33
CA HIS A 171 -6.03 3.14 -20.63
C HIS A 171 -4.57 2.73 -20.45
N LYS A 172 -4.27 1.64 -19.72
CA LYS A 172 -2.91 1.15 -19.51
C LYS A 172 -2.34 0.51 -20.78
N THR A 173 -1.07 0.81 -21.07
CA THR A 173 -0.33 0.29 -22.25
C THR A 173 0.97 -0.38 -21.83
N VAL A 174 1.46 -1.29 -22.65
CA VAL A 174 2.73 -2.00 -22.45
C VAL A 174 3.89 -0.99 -22.46
N GLU A 175 3.87 -0.04 -23.39
CA GLU A 175 4.89 1.02 -23.51
C GLU A 175 4.87 1.92 -22.25
N GLY A 176 3.68 2.21 -21.72
CA GLY A 176 3.51 2.91 -20.45
C GLY A 176 4.10 2.13 -19.28
N CYS A 177 3.85 0.81 -19.21
CA CYS A 177 4.43 -0.07 -18.18
C CYS A 177 5.97 0.01 -18.19
N VAL A 178 6.60 -0.10 -19.37
CA VAL A 178 8.05 0.06 -19.52
C VAL A 178 8.52 1.46 -19.12
N GLY A 179 7.78 2.51 -19.51
CA GLY A 179 8.04 3.88 -19.08
C GLY A 179 8.01 4.05 -17.56
N GLY A 180 7.07 3.38 -16.89
CA GLY A 180 6.99 3.32 -15.43
C GLY A 180 8.24 2.70 -14.81
N PHE A 181 8.74 1.58 -15.33
CA PHE A 181 9.98 0.96 -14.87
C PHE A 181 11.18 1.88 -15.01
N VAL A 182 11.35 2.48 -16.18
CA VAL A 182 12.49 3.40 -16.44
C VAL A 182 12.45 4.59 -15.50
N CYS A 183 11.27 5.21 -15.32
CA CYS A 183 11.12 6.36 -14.42
C CYS A 183 11.36 5.97 -12.95
N ALA A 184 10.88 4.82 -12.51
CA ALA A 184 11.09 4.34 -11.15
C ALA A 184 12.56 4.03 -10.85
N ILE A 185 13.27 3.39 -11.79
CA ILE A 185 14.72 3.14 -11.69
C ILE A 185 15.47 4.46 -11.58
N ALA A 186 15.22 5.40 -12.51
CA ALA A 186 15.87 6.70 -12.51
C ALA A 186 15.57 7.49 -11.21
N ALA A 187 14.32 7.44 -10.73
CA ALA A 187 13.91 8.09 -9.49
C ALA A 187 14.61 7.50 -8.26
N ALA A 188 14.70 6.18 -8.16
CA ALA A 188 15.41 5.51 -7.06
C ALA A 188 16.91 5.83 -7.07
N MET A 189 17.54 5.85 -8.25
CA MET A 189 18.95 6.22 -8.38
C MET A 189 19.18 7.70 -8.05
N LEU A 190 18.32 8.61 -8.52
CA LEU A 190 18.39 10.04 -8.20
C LEU A 190 18.18 10.28 -6.70
N TYR A 191 17.21 9.59 -6.09
CA TYR A 191 17.01 9.61 -4.64
C TYR A 191 18.28 9.17 -3.88
N GLY A 192 18.91 8.09 -4.34
CA GLY A 192 20.18 7.61 -3.80
C GLY A 192 21.32 8.63 -3.94
N LEU A 193 21.39 9.32 -5.09
CA LEU A 193 22.39 10.37 -5.31
C LEU A 193 22.19 11.54 -4.32
N VAL A 194 20.95 11.98 -4.11
CA VAL A 194 20.63 13.01 -3.12
C VAL A 194 21.05 12.57 -1.71
N LEU A 195 20.73 11.34 -1.32
CA LEU A 195 21.15 10.80 -0.03
C LEU A 195 22.67 10.71 0.11
N HIS A 196 23.39 10.35 -0.96
CA HIS A 196 24.84 10.34 -0.97
C HIS A 196 25.42 11.73 -0.71
N LEU A 197 24.84 12.76 -1.33
CA LEU A 197 25.21 14.16 -1.08
C LEU A 197 24.88 14.61 0.37
N CYS A 198 23.88 13.99 1.00
CA CYS A 198 23.52 14.21 2.40
C CYS A 198 24.41 13.41 3.39
N GLY A 199 25.43 12.68 2.93
CA GLY A 199 26.37 11.97 3.77
C GLY A 199 26.02 10.52 4.07
N TYR A 200 25.10 9.89 3.30
CA TYR A 200 24.82 8.47 3.41
C TYR A 200 25.76 7.66 2.47
N ARG A 201 26.10 6.44 2.90
CA ARG A 201 26.67 5.45 1.98
C ARG A 201 25.56 4.82 1.19
N VAL A 202 25.61 4.92 -0.14
CA VAL A 202 24.55 4.46 -1.03
C VAL A 202 25.10 3.54 -2.10
N GLN A 203 24.49 2.38 -2.26
CA GLN A 203 24.75 1.45 -3.35
C GLN A 203 23.77 1.71 -4.49
N ILE A 204 24.12 2.62 -5.41
CA ILE A 204 23.22 3.09 -6.48
C ILE A 204 22.75 1.93 -7.37
N GLY A 205 23.59 0.91 -7.62
CA GLY A 205 23.20 -0.29 -8.37
C GLY A 205 22.08 -1.09 -7.70
N LEU A 206 22.08 -1.20 -6.38
CA LEU A 206 20.99 -1.82 -5.64
C LEU A 206 19.70 -0.99 -5.69
N LEU A 207 19.82 0.35 -5.64
CA LEU A 207 18.64 1.22 -5.78
C LEU A 207 18.01 1.11 -7.17
N ALA A 208 18.77 0.84 -8.23
CA ALA A 208 18.20 0.52 -9.54
C ALA A 208 17.34 -0.76 -9.48
N ILE A 209 17.82 -1.80 -8.79
CA ILE A 209 17.05 -3.04 -8.55
C ILE A 209 15.79 -2.74 -7.72
N TYR A 210 15.91 -1.93 -6.67
CA TYR A 210 14.77 -1.49 -5.85
C TYR A 210 13.72 -0.74 -6.69
N GLY A 211 14.17 0.16 -7.57
CA GLY A 211 13.30 0.90 -8.50
C GLY A 211 12.54 -0.03 -9.44
N PHE A 212 13.24 -1.00 -10.03
CA PHE A 212 12.62 -1.98 -10.93
C PHE A 212 11.61 -2.89 -10.21
N LEU A 213 12.05 -3.59 -9.13
CA LEU A 213 11.19 -4.54 -8.41
C LEU A 213 10.06 -3.86 -7.66
N GLY A 214 10.30 -2.66 -7.10
CA GLY A 214 9.27 -1.84 -6.46
C GLY A 214 8.20 -1.38 -7.46
N SER A 215 8.61 -0.93 -8.66
CA SER A 215 7.67 -0.57 -9.73
C SER A 215 6.89 -1.78 -10.25
N LEU A 216 7.54 -2.93 -10.40
CA LEU A 216 6.87 -4.18 -10.80
C LEU A 216 5.79 -4.57 -9.79
N ALA A 217 6.13 -4.55 -8.51
CA ALA A 217 5.18 -4.82 -7.43
C ALA A 217 4.03 -3.81 -7.43
N GLY A 218 4.32 -2.50 -7.55
CA GLY A 218 3.31 -1.44 -7.57
C GLY A 218 2.35 -1.55 -8.74
N GLN A 219 2.85 -1.74 -9.96
CA GLN A 219 2.00 -1.93 -11.14
C GLN A 219 1.13 -3.19 -11.05
N THR A 220 1.67 -4.26 -10.42
CA THR A 220 0.90 -5.48 -10.15
C THR A 220 -0.21 -5.21 -9.15
N GLY A 221 0.07 -4.46 -8.08
CA GLY A 221 -0.91 -4.08 -7.06
C GLY A 221 -2.07 -3.28 -7.64
N ASP A 222 -1.79 -2.23 -8.40
CA ASP A 222 -2.80 -1.42 -9.07
C ASP A 222 -3.68 -2.28 -10.03
N LEU A 223 -3.09 -3.21 -10.77
CA LEU A 223 -3.88 -4.13 -11.62
C LEU A 223 -4.72 -5.09 -10.78
N ALA A 224 -4.19 -5.64 -9.69
CA ALA A 224 -4.91 -6.54 -8.79
C ALA A 224 -6.13 -5.86 -8.15
N PHE A 225 -5.94 -4.67 -7.58
CA PHE A 225 -7.06 -3.91 -7.02
C PHE A 225 -8.03 -3.40 -8.09
N SER A 226 -7.55 -3.10 -9.31
CA SER A 226 -8.41 -2.82 -10.45
C SER A 226 -9.25 -4.02 -10.84
N ALA A 227 -8.72 -5.25 -10.78
CA ALA A 227 -9.47 -6.48 -11.06
C ALA A 227 -10.63 -6.64 -10.07
N ILE A 228 -10.37 -6.49 -8.76
CA ILE A 228 -11.41 -6.55 -7.72
C ILE A 228 -12.52 -5.53 -8.00
N LYS A 229 -12.16 -4.29 -8.33
CA LYS A 229 -13.16 -3.24 -8.68
C LYS A 229 -14.04 -3.65 -9.85
N ARG A 230 -13.46 -4.21 -10.92
CA ARG A 230 -14.22 -4.61 -12.11
C ARG A 230 -15.11 -5.82 -11.86
N GLU A 231 -14.65 -6.79 -11.07
CA GLU A 231 -15.46 -7.94 -10.65
C GLU A 231 -16.75 -7.49 -9.94
N HIS A 232 -16.67 -6.42 -9.13
CA HIS A 232 -17.84 -5.88 -8.40
C HIS A 232 -18.53 -4.71 -9.11
N GLY A 233 -18.20 -4.45 -10.39
CA GLY A 233 -18.88 -3.45 -11.24
C GLY A 233 -18.62 -2.00 -10.82
N VAL A 234 -17.61 -1.73 -9.97
CA VAL A 234 -17.28 -0.38 -9.55
C VAL A 234 -16.00 0.13 -10.22
N LYS A 235 -15.81 1.45 -10.18
CA LYS A 235 -14.60 2.10 -10.68
C LYS A 235 -13.67 2.51 -9.54
N ASP A 236 -14.22 3.02 -8.47
CA ASP A 236 -13.49 3.48 -7.29
C ASP A 236 -14.11 2.79 -6.06
N TYR A 237 -13.31 2.50 -5.04
CA TYR A 237 -13.76 1.81 -3.82
C TYR A 237 -14.70 2.68 -2.97
N SER A 238 -14.49 3.99 -2.98
CA SER A 238 -15.35 4.96 -2.29
C SER A 238 -15.18 6.37 -2.87
N ASN A 239 -15.92 7.34 -2.33
CA ASN A 239 -15.76 8.77 -2.61
C ASN A 239 -15.18 9.53 -1.39
N LEU A 240 -14.39 8.87 -0.54
CA LEU A 240 -13.84 9.43 0.68
C LEU A 240 -12.98 10.67 0.40
N LEU A 241 -12.18 10.63 -0.66
CA LEU A 241 -11.36 11.74 -1.11
C LEU A 241 -12.01 12.40 -2.33
N PRO A 242 -12.60 13.63 -2.19
CA PRO A 242 -13.34 14.26 -3.28
C PRO A 242 -12.51 14.38 -4.55
N GLY A 243 -12.96 13.70 -5.62
CA GLY A 243 -12.29 13.66 -6.92
C GLY A 243 -11.07 12.72 -7.02
N HIS A 244 -10.73 12.00 -5.95
CA HIS A 244 -9.61 11.04 -5.91
C HIS A 244 -10.06 9.60 -5.63
N GLY A 245 -11.33 9.33 -5.34
CA GLY A 245 -11.80 7.99 -4.95
C GLY A 245 -11.55 7.67 -3.49
N GLY A 246 -11.34 6.39 -3.18
CA GLY A 246 -11.09 5.91 -1.83
C GLY A 246 -9.63 5.97 -1.40
N MET A 247 -9.41 5.63 -0.13
CA MET A 247 -8.08 5.42 0.44
C MET A 247 -7.39 4.25 -0.26
N LEU A 248 -8.09 3.14 -0.47
CA LEU A 248 -7.57 1.96 -1.14
C LEU A 248 -7.16 2.26 -2.59
N ASP A 249 -7.90 3.16 -3.29
CA ASP A 249 -7.55 3.62 -4.64
C ASP A 249 -6.23 4.44 -4.68
N ARG A 250 -5.79 4.99 -3.57
CA ARG A 250 -4.57 5.81 -3.50
C ARG A 250 -3.34 5.02 -3.07
N PHE A 251 -3.53 3.91 -2.41
CA PHE A 251 -2.45 3.10 -1.85
C PHE A 251 -2.35 1.70 -2.46
N ASP A 252 -3.16 1.37 -3.47
CA ASP A 252 -3.16 0.09 -4.18
C ASP A 252 -1.76 -0.34 -4.66
N SER A 253 -1.02 0.56 -5.32
CA SER A 253 0.39 0.33 -5.71
C SER A 253 1.30 0.24 -4.49
N THR A 254 1.11 1.11 -3.48
CA THR A 254 1.97 1.19 -2.31
C THR A 254 1.86 -0.04 -1.42
N ILE A 255 0.66 -0.64 -1.30
CA ILE A 255 0.42 -1.89 -0.57
C ILE A 255 1.34 -3.00 -1.04
N PHE A 256 1.66 -3.06 -2.33
CA PHE A 256 2.57 -4.06 -2.90
C PHE A 256 4.03 -3.60 -2.91
N THR A 257 4.27 -2.32 -3.19
CA THR A 257 5.64 -1.77 -3.26
C THR A 257 6.33 -1.76 -1.90
N ALA A 258 5.64 -1.36 -0.83
CA ALA A 258 6.25 -1.22 0.49
C ALA A 258 6.81 -2.54 1.05
N PRO A 259 6.08 -3.67 1.07
CA PRO A 259 6.62 -4.95 1.52
C PRO A 259 7.72 -5.49 0.59
N MET A 260 7.64 -5.25 -0.73
CA MET A 260 8.72 -5.60 -1.65
C MET A 260 10.01 -4.87 -1.28
N LEU A 261 9.95 -3.58 -1.01
CA LEU A 261 11.12 -2.81 -0.61
C LEU A 261 11.63 -3.23 0.77
N GLU A 262 10.75 -3.53 1.70
CA GLU A 262 11.14 -4.06 3.01
C GLU A 262 11.93 -5.38 2.86
N LEU A 263 11.46 -6.31 2.03
CA LEU A 263 12.19 -7.54 1.73
C LEU A 263 13.57 -7.26 1.12
N LEU A 264 13.66 -6.32 0.20
CA LEU A 264 14.93 -5.94 -0.41
C LEU A 264 15.90 -5.30 0.60
N VAL A 265 15.40 -4.45 1.51
CA VAL A 265 16.19 -3.88 2.61
C VAL A 265 16.73 -4.95 3.54
N LEU A 266 15.92 -5.97 3.86
CA LEU A 266 16.34 -7.08 4.71
C LEU A 266 17.38 -7.97 4.04
N LEU A 267 17.29 -8.18 2.72
CA LEU A 267 18.19 -9.05 1.97
C LEU A 267 19.51 -8.36 1.57
N ALA A 268 19.43 -7.10 1.18
CA ALA A 268 20.57 -6.34 0.64
C ALA A 268 20.39 -4.83 0.87
N PRO A 269 20.69 -4.31 2.07
CA PRO A 269 20.47 -2.90 2.39
C PRO A 269 21.30 -1.99 1.47
N ALA A 270 20.62 -1.10 0.72
CA ALA A 270 21.23 -0.22 -0.26
C ALA A 270 21.73 1.11 0.34
N ILE A 271 21.27 1.49 1.54
CA ILE A 271 21.55 2.77 2.18
C ILE A 271 22.03 2.50 3.61
N ALA A 272 23.14 3.10 3.99
CA ALA A 272 23.67 3.04 5.36
C ALA A 272 24.13 4.43 5.82
N VAL A 273 23.97 4.73 7.10
CA VAL A 273 24.51 5.92 7.71
C VAL A 273 26.04 5.78 7.78
N VAL A 274 26.78 6.79 7.37
CA VAL A 274 28.23 6.84 7.62
C VAL A 274 28.41 7.10 9.11
N ALA A 275 28.86 6.09 9.85
CA ALA A 275 29.30 6.32 11.23
C ALA A 275 30.44 7.36 11.19
N GLN A 276 30.22 8.51 11.84
CA GLN A 276 31.23 9.54 12.04
C GLN A 276 32.21 9.10 13.11
#